data_bfb11446ae64e6fbf97164bb4d0ecce8
#
_entry.id   bfb11446ae64e6fbf97164bb4d0ecce8
#
_cell.length_a   1.000
_cell.length_b   1.000
_cell.length_c   1.000
_cell.angle_alpha   90.00
_cell.angle_beta   90.00
_cell.angle_gamma   90.00
#
_symmetry.space_group_name_H-M   'P 1'
#
loop_
_entity.id
_entity.type
_entity.pdbx_description
1 polymer ?
#
loop_
_entity_poly.entity_id
_entity_poly.type
_entity_poly.pdbx_seq_one_letter_code
_entity_poly.pdbx_strand_id
1 'polypeptide(L)'
;MKDRYARQLSIPGFGPQAQERLSEACVAVVGIGGLGSPVCHYLAAAGVGKLVLVDDQKAEPSNLNRQVIHFEEDALLPRYKVESARIKLEALNSDVRVEALPMRLEEETAFVLNDADLAVDCLDNPKGRYLLNRIC
;
A
#
# COMPACT_ATOMS: atom_id res chain seq x y z
N MET A 1 12.45 15.58 -5.97
CA MET A 1 13.82 14.99 -6.18
C MET A 1 13.88 14.48 -7.62
N LYS A 2 14.42 15.32 -8.55
CA LYS A 2 14.32 15.07 -10.01
C LYS A 2 14.91 13.75 -10.52
N ASP A 3 15.83 13.13 -9.78
CA ASP A 3 16.55 11.93 -10.22
C ASP A 3 16.00 10.60 -9.64
N ARG A 4 14.98 10.65 -8.78
CA ARG A 4 14.40 9.46 -8.14
C ARG A 4 13.98 8.41 -9.16
N TYR A 5 13.35 8.83 -10.24
CA TYR A 5 12.76 7.95 -11.25
C TYR A 5 13.63 7.75 -12.50
N ALA A 6 14.89 8.24 -12.50
CA ALA A 6 15.75 8.20 -13.68
C ALA A 6 15.92 6.80 -14.28
N ARG A 7 16.00 5.76 -13.44
CA ARG A 7 16.17 4.37 -13.89
C ARG A 7 14.92 3.83 -14.58
N GLN A 8 13.73 4.11 -14.04
CA GLN A 8 12.49 3.65 -14.68
C GLN A 8 12.14 4.49 -15.92
N LEU A 9 12.49 5.79 -15.95
CA LEU A 9 12.34 6.62 -17.13
C LEU A 9 13.19 6.14 -18.33
N SER A 10 14.28 5.43 -18.08
CA SER A 10 15.15 4.86 -19.13
C SER A 10 14.64 3.52 -19.70
N ILE A 11 13.57 2.96 -19.15
CA ILE A 11 12.98 1.71 -19.66
C ILE A 11 12.31 2.01 -21.02
N PRO A 12 12.67 1.27 -22.10
CA PRO A 12 12.02 1.46 -23.39
C PRO A 12 10.48 1.34 -23.30
N GLY A 13 9.77 2.34 -23.81
CA GLY A 13 8.31 2.39 -23.81
C GLY A 13 7.69 2.92 -22.52
N PHE A 14 8.46 3.15 -21.44
CA PHE A 14 7.94 3.77 -20.21
C PHE A 14 7.93 5.30 -20.32
N GLY A 15 9.07 5.95 -20.23
CA GLY A 15 9.25 7.39 -20.41
C GLY A 15 8.50 8.31 -19.42
N PRO A 16 8.61 9.65 -19.61
CA PRO A 16 8.01 10.64 -18.69
C PRO A 16 6.48 10.57 -18.60
N GLN A 17 5.79 10.28 -19.70
CA GLN A 17 4.32 10.18 -19.70
C GLN A 17 3.80 9.02 -18.84
N ALA A 18 4.50 7.89 -18.80
CA ALA A 18 4.13 6.78 -17.95
C ALA A 18 4.37 7.12 -16.46
N GLN A 19 5.45 7.86 -16.16
CA GLN A 19 5.70 8.34 -14.81
C GLN A 19 4.64 9.34 -14.34
N GLU A 20 4.19 10.22 -15.22
CA GLU A 20 3.11 11.17 -14.93
C GLU A 20 1.82 10.41 -14.58
N ARG A 21 1.42 9.41 -15.37
CA ARG A 21 0.26 8.55 -15.06
C ARG A 21 0.40 7.84 -13.70
N LEU A 22 1.59 7.36 -13.35
CA LEU A 22 1.83 6.76 -12.03
C LEU A 22 1.62 7.79 -10.92
N SER A 23 2.09 9.02 -11.10
CA SER A 23 1.96 10.09 -10.10
C SER A 23 0.50 10.57 -9.92
N GLU A 24 -0.36 10.30 -10.86
CA GLU A 24 -1.80 10.60 -10.79
C GLU A 24 -2.62 9.43 -10.27
N ALA A 25 -2.08 8.21 -10.34
CA ALA A 25 -2.80 7.00 -9.98
C ALA A 25 -3.06 6.87 -8.48
N CYS A 26 -4.22 6.31 -8.15
CA CYS A 26 -4.64 5.91 -6.82
C CYS A 26 -4.75 4.39 -6.73
N VAL A 27 -3.94 3.77 -5.88
CA VAL A 27 -3.95 2.31 -5.69
C VAL A 27 -4.37 1.97 -4.28
N ALA A 28 -5.40 1.15 -4.13
CA ALA A 28 -5.79 0.56 -2.86
C ALA A 28 -5.03 -0.75 -2.63
N VAL A 29 -4.47 -0.93 -1.44
CA VAL A 29 -3.83 -2.17 -1.01
C VAL A 29 -4.59 -2.72 0.18
N VAL A 30 -5.21 -3.88 -0.01
CA VAL A 30 -6.05 -4.51 1.01
C VAL A 30 -5.29 -5.67 1.65
N GLY A 31 -4.94 -5.49 2.92
CA GLY A 31 -4.05 -6.36 3.68
C GLY A 31 -2.59 -5.85 3.67
N ILE A 32 -2.09 -5.45 4.86
CA ILE A 32 -0.74 -4.89 5.03
C ILE A 32 0.12 -5.87 5.84
N GLY A 33 0.09 -7.10 5.40
CA GLY A 33 0.86 -8.22 5.96
C GLY A 33 2.09 -8.59 5.12
N GLY A 34 2.36 -9.89 4.99
CA GLY A 34 3.52 -10.40 4.25
C GLY A 34 3.49 -10.11 2.75
N LEU A 35 2.30 -10.06 2.13
CA LEU A 35 2.12 -9.68 0.73
C LEU A 35 2.06 -8.15 0.57
N GLY A 36 1.27 -7.47 1.41
CA GLY A 36 1.09 -6.02 1.32
C GLY A 36 2.36 -5.22 1.61
N SER A 37 3.22 -5.69 2.51
CA SER A 37 4.48 -5.00 2.86
C SER A 37 5.36 -4.71 1.63
N PRO A 38 5.79 -5.70 0.83
CA PRO A 38 6.60 -5.42 -0.36
C PRO A 38 5.81 -4.68 -1.44
N VAL A 39 4.52 -4.98 -1.62
CA VAL A 39 3.67 -4.30 -2.62
C VAL A 39 3.63 -2.80 -2.34
N CYS A 40 3.28 -2.38 -1.12
CA CYS A 40 3.23 -0.97 -0.75
C CYS A 40 4.59 -0.29 -0.93
N HIS A 41 5.67 -0.97 -0.52
CA HIS A 41 7.02 -0.44 -0.61
C HIS A 41 7.42 -0.13 -2.06
N TYR A 42 7.21 -1.07 -2.98
CA TYR A 42 7.56 -0.89 -4.39
C TYR A 42 6.63 0.09 -5.11
N LEU A 43 5.34 0.12 -4.81
CA LEU A 43 4.43 1.11 -5.38
C LEU A 43 4.81 2.54 -4.97
N ALA A 44 5.14 2.76 -3.69
CA ALA A 44 5.63 4.05 -3.22
C ALA A 44 6.98 4.42 -3.84
N ALA A 45 7.92 3.47 -3.92
CA ALA A 45 9.23 3.70 -4.55
C ALA A 45 9.09 4.04 -6.04
N ALA A 46 8.15 3.42 -6.76
CA ALA A 46 7.87 3.70 -8.17
C ALA A 46 7.16 5.04 -8.39
N GLY A 47 6.60 5.66 -7.37
CA GLY A 47 5.97 6.97 -7.44
C GLY A 47 4.49 6.92 -7.83
N VAL A 48 3.74 5.92 -7.36
CA VAL A 48 2.28 5.96 -7.39
C VAL A 48 1.80 7.12 -6.52
N GLY A 49 0.94 7.99 -7.06
CA GLY A 49 0.59 9.25 -6.42
C GLY A 49 -0.18 9.12 -5.12
N LYS A 50 -1.08 8.14 -5.02
CA LYS A 50 -1.86 7.87 -3.80
C LYS A 50 -1.92 6.37 -3.51
N LEU A 51 -1.70 6.00 -2.25
CA LEU A 51 -1.93 4.66 -1.73
C LEU A 51 -3.03 4.71 -0.66
N VAL A 52 -4.05 3.88 -0.81
CA VAL A 52 -5.09 3.66 0.21
C VAL A 52 -4.83 2.30 0.85
N LEU A 53 -4.46 2.30 2.12
CA LEU A 53 -4.09 1.09 2.86
C LEU A 53 -5.25 0.65 3.77
N VAL A 54 -5.71 -0.59 3.60
CA VAL A 54 -6.83 -1.14 4.36
C VAL A 54 -6.38 -2.38 5.12
N ASP A 55 -6.37 -2.31 6.45
CA ASP A 55 -6.05 -3.43 7.35
C ASP A 55 -6.48 -3.06 8.78
N ASP A 56 -7.17 -3.96 9.47
CA ASP A 56 -7.69 -3.72 10.84
C ASP A 56 -6.74 -4.18 11.95
N GLN A 57 -5.61 -4.81 11.59
CA GLN A 57 -4.71 -5.41 12.54
C GLN A 57 -3.61 -4.45 13.02
N LYS A 58 -3.11 -4.74 14.20
CA LYS A 58 -1.89 -4.14 14.75
C LYS A 58 -0.67 -5.00 14.46
N ALA A 59 0.49 -4.36 14.43
CA ALA A 59 1.76 -5.07 14.31
C ALA A 59 2.04 -5.89 15.59
N GLU A 60 2.57 -7.08 15.40
CA GLU A 60 2.94 -8.01 16.47
C GLU A 60 4.35 -8.56 16.22
N PRO A 61 5.09 -8.97 17.28
CA PRO A 61 6.42 -9.54 17.12
C PRO A 61 6.47 -10.74 16.18
N SER A 62 5.41 -11.58 16.18
CA SER A 62 5.27 -12.75 15.31
C SER A 62 5.16 -12.42 13.81
N ASN A 63 4.90 -11.14 13.47
CA ASN A 63 4.80 -10.69 12.09
C ASN A 63 6.15 -10.31 11.47
N LEU A 64 7.12 -9.92 12.30
CA LEU A 64 8.35 -9.23 11.86
C LEU A 64 9.28 -10.08 10.98
N ASN A 65 9.16 -11.41 11.02
CA ASN A 65 9.95 -12.31 10.19
C ASN A 65 9.59 -12.26 8.68
N ARG A 66 8.44 -11.69 8.31
CA ARG A 66 7.96 -11.64 6.92
C ARG A 66 7.22 -10.37 6.52
N GLN A 67 6.72 -9.60 7.47
CA GLN A 67 6.01 -8.32 7.24
C GLN A 67 7.01 -7.17 7.34
N VAL A 68 7.89 -7.08 6.36
CA VAL A 68 9.14 -6.31 6.39
C VAL A 68 8.96 -4.78 6.49
N ILE A 69 7.76 -4.27 6.29
CA ILE A 69 7.46 -2.85 6.47
C ILE A 69 7.25 -2.47 7.94
N HIS A 70 6.96 -3.45 8.80
CA HIS A 70 6.77 -3.24 10.24
C HIS A 70 8.08 -3.48 10.98
N PHE A 71 8.39 -2.61 11.94
CA PHE A 71 9.60 -2.67 12.75
C PHE A 71 9.27 -3.08 14.19
N GLU A 72 10.31 -3.41 14.95
CA GLU A 72 10.16 -3.83 16.34
C GLU A 72 9.41 -2.80 17.20
N GLU A 73 9.65 -1.51 16.99
CA GLU A 73 8.94 -0.42 17.67
C GLU A 73 7.43 -0.43 17.43
N ASP A 74 6.98 -0.85 16.23
CA ASP A 74 5.55 -0.94 15.92
C ASP A 74 4.84 -2.06 16.66
N ALA A 75 5.58 -3.13 16.98
CA ALA A 75 5.08 -4.27 17.71
C ALA A 75 5.13 -4.04 19.23
N LEU A 76 6.14 -3.30 19.72
CA LEU A 76 6.29 -2.95 21.15
C LEU A 76 5.26 -1.91 21.59
N LEU A 77 4.92 -0.96 20.71
CA LEU A 77 3.87 0.05 20.90
C LEU A 77 2.71 -0.25 19.97
N PRO A 78 1.83 -1.21 20.25
CA PRO A 78 0.93 -1.84 19.30
C PRO A 78 0.26 -0.85 18.31
N ARG A 79 0.96 -0.57 17.21
CA ARG A 79 0.53 0.36 16.17
C ARG A 79 -0.28 -0.39 15.10
N TYR A 80 -1.33 0.22 14.56
CA TYR A 80 -2.01 -0.35 13.40
C TYR A 80 -1.04 -0.53 12.23
N LYS A 81 -1.16 -1.66 11.52
CA LYS A 81 -0.29 -1.98 10.36
C LYS A 81 -0.33 -0.90 9.29
N VAL A 82 -1.50 -0.34 9.02
CA VAL A 82 -1.68 0.76 8.07
C VAL A 82 -0.94 2.04 8.49
N GLU A 83 -0.92 2.37 9.78
CA GLU A 83 -0.19 3.52 10.31
C GLU A 83 1.33 3.31 10.31
N SER A 84 1.76 2.11 10.69
CA SER A 84 3.17 1.70 10.59
C SER A 84 3.67 1.82 9.15
N ALA A 85 2.90 1.33 8.19
CA ALA A 85 3.24 1.42 6.76
C ALA A 85 3.25 2.87 6.28
N ARG A 86 2.23 3.68 6.61
CA ARG A 86 2.15 5.09 6.20
C ARG A 86 3.41 5.87 6.57
N ILE A 87 3.84 5.79 7.81
CA ILE A 87 5.02 6.52 8.30
C ILE A 87 6.26 6.19 7.44
N LYS A 88 6.47 4.93 7.12
CA LYS A 88 7.65 4.48 6.37
C LYS A 88 7.57 4.79 4.88
N LEU A 89 6.38 4.68 4.30
CA LEU A 89 6.15 4.98 2.89
C LEU A 89 6.29 6.47 2.59
N GLU A 90 5.76 7.34 3.46
CA GLU A 90 5.95 8.80 3.36
C GLU A 90 7.42 9.20 3.58
N ALA A 91 8.13 8.51 4.47
CA ALA A 91 9.57 8.71 4.65
C ALA A 91 10.39 8.22 3.45
N LEU A 92 9.97 7.13 2.79
CA LEU A 92 10.59 6.61 1.57
C LEU A 92 10.40 7.58 0.40
N ASN A 93 9.18 8.08 0.21
CA ASN A 93 8.83 8.94 -0.91
C ASN A 93 7.78 9.99 -0.51
N SER A 94 8.23 11.21 -0.27
CA SER A 94 7.39 12.33 0.15
C SER A 94 6.41 12.83 -0.93
N ASP A 95 6.55 12.38 -2.18
CA ASP A 95 5.63 12.72 -3.26
C ASP A 95 4.38 11.81 -3.27
N VAL A 96 4.40 10.72 -2.50
CA VAL A 96 3.29 9.76 -2.40
C VAL A 96 2.40 10.11 -1.20
N ARG A 97 1.10 10.20 -1.44
CA ARG A 97 0.11 10.36 -0.37
C ARG A 97 -0.33 9.00 0.14
N VAL A 98 -0.33 8.80 1.44
CA VAL A 98 -0.76 7.54 2.04
C VAL A 98 -1.96 7.77 2.95
N GLU A 99 -3.08 7.18 2.58
CA GLU A 99 -4.29 7.13 3.40
C GLU A 99 -4.33 5.81 4.16
N ALA A 100 -4.23 5.87 5.48
CA ALA A 100 -4.21 4.70 6.36
C ALA A 100 -5.60 4.49 6.96
N LEU A 101 -6.24 3.37 6.63
CA LEU A 101 -7.58 3.02 7.07
C LEU A 101 -7.52 1.78 7.99
N PRO A 102 -7.50 1.97 9.33
CA PRO A 102 -7.45 0.87 10.29
C PRO A 102 -8.81 0.19 10.42
N MET A 103 -9.26 -0.44 9.34
CA MET A 103 -10.55 -1.11 9.24
C MET A 103 -10.49 -2.38 8.41
N ARG A 104 -11.45 -3.25 8.62
CA ARG A 104 -11.66 -4.44 7.77
C ARG A 104 -12.45 -4.07 6.53
N LEU A 105 -12.08 -4.66 5.39
CA LEU A 105 -12.90 -4.59 4.20
C LEU A 105 -14.13 -5.48 4.38
N GLU A 106 -15.31 -4.84 4.33
CA GLU A 106 -16.63 -5.46 4.38
C GLU A 106 -17.51 -4.78 3.31
N GLU A 107 -18.72 -5.27 3.06
CA GLU A 107 -19.61 -4.64 2.08
C GLU A 107 -19.94 -3.19 2.47
N GLU A 108 -20.13 -2.95 3.76
CA GLU A 108 -20.45 -1.63 4.33
C GLU A 108 -19.28 -0.64 4.24
N THR A 109 -18.04 -1.14 4.18
CA THR A 109 -16.83 -0.32 4.06
C THR A 109 -16.25 -0.27 2.65
N ALA A 110 -16.90 -0.92 1.67
CA ALA A 110 -16.44 -1.00 0.28
C ALA A 110 -16.24 0.37 -0.39
N PHE A 111 -16.94 1.41 0.08
CA PHE A 111 -16.84 2.77 -0.43
C PHE A 111 -15.41 3.35 -0.37
N VAL A 112 -14.55 2.82 0.50
CA VAL A 112 -13.15 3.27 0.62
C VAL A 112 -12.33 2.96 -0.64
N LEU A 113 -12.82 2.09 -1.52
CA LEU A 113 -12.19 1.73 -2.79
C LEU A 113 -12.71 2.55 -3.98
N ASN A 114 -13.74 3.39 -3.80
CA ASN A 114 -14.42 4.07 -4.92
C ASN A 114 -13.50 4.98 -5.75
N ASP A 115 -12.53 5.61 -5.10
CA ASP A 115 -11.60 6.54 -5.76
C ASP A 115 -10.31 5.87 -6.22
N ALA A 116 -10.19 4.55 -6.06
CA ALA A 116 -9.01 3.81 -6.49
C ALA A 116 -9.12 3.36 -7.95
N ASP A 117 -8.08 3.59 -8.72
CA ASP A 117 -7.97 3.10 -10.10
C ASP A 117 -7.72 1.58 -10.14
N LEU A 118 -7.11 1.06 -9.08
CA LEU A 118 -6.73 -0.35 -8.93
C LEU A 118 -6.79 -0.76 -7.46
N ALA A 119 -7.29 -1.96 -7.19
CA ALA A 119 -7.17 -2.60 -5.89
C ALA A 119 -6.23 -3.82 -5.97
N VAL A 120 -5.28 -3.90 -5.04
CA VAL A 120 -4.35 -5.03 -4.91
C VAL A 120 -4.79 -5.90 -3.75
N ASP A 121 -5.08 -7.17 -4.07
CA ASP A 121 -5.46 -8.19 -3.08
C ASP A 121 -4.20 -8.74 -2.40
N CYS A 122 -3.99 -8.34 -1.17
CA CYS A 122 -2.91 -8.84 -0.30
C CYS A 122 -3.47 -9.57 0.94
N LEU A 123 -4.72 -10.00 0.87
CA LEU A 123 -5.39 -10.75 1.93
C LEU A 123 -4.88 -12.21 1.99
N ASP A 124 -4.94 -12.78 3.18
CA ASP A 124 -4.48 -14.15 3.47
C ASP A 124 -5.62 -15.16 3.64
N ASN A 125 -6.88 -14.76 3.37
CA ASN A 125 -8.04 -15.60 3.53
C ASN A 125 -8.97 -15.58 2.30
N PRO A 126 -9.54 -16.72 1.90
CA PRO A 126 -10.39 -16.82 0.71
C PRO A 126 -11.63 -15.94 0.78
N LYS A 127 -12.26 -15.81 1.95
CA LYS A 127 -13.49 -15.03 2.13
C LYS A 127 -13.27 -13.56 1.76
N GLY A 128 -12.20 -12.97 2.29
CA GLY A 128 -11.84 -11.58 2.00
C GLY A 128 -11.48 -11.37 0.52
N ARG A 129 -10.75 -12.31 -0.09
CA ARG A 129 -10.39 -12.28 -1.51
C ARG A 129 -11.60 -12.31 -2.43
N TYR A 130 -12.56 -13.21 -2.16
CA TYR A 130 -13.80 -13.26 -2.93
C TYR A 130 -14.66 -12.01 -2.73
N LEU A 131 -14.66 -11.47 -1.52
CA LEU A 131 -15.36 -10.20 -1.25
C LEU A 131 -14.75 -9.05 -2.07
N LEU A 132 -13.43 -8.87 -2.02
CA LEU A 132 -12.74 -7.84 -2.80
C LEU A 132 -13.00 -7.98 -4.30
N ASN A 133 -12.89 -9.19 -4.84
CA ASN A 133 -13.19 -9.46 -6.24
C ASN A 133 -14.63 -9.13 -6.63
N ARG A 134 -15.58 -9.33 -5.73
CA ARG A 134 -17.00 -9.01 -5.98
C ARG A 134 -17.28 -7.50 -5.92
N ILE A 135 -16.54 -6.77 -5.06
CA ILE A 135 -16.66 -5.31 -4.94
C ILE A 135 -16.09 -4.61 -6.17
N CYS A 136 -14.96 -5.09 -6.68
CA CYS A 136 -14.33 -4.56 -7.90
C CYS A 136 -15.02 -5.03 -9.18
#